data_52080ac1167c622d0ecdd271c1a9c020
#
_entry.id   52080ac1167c622d0ecdd271c1a9c020
#
_cell.length_a   1.000
_cell.length_b   1.000
_cell.length_c   1.000
_cell.angle_alpha   90.00
_cell.angle_beta   90.00
_cell.angle_gamma   90.00
#
_symmetry.space_group_name_H-M   'P 1'
#
loop_
_entity.id
_entity.type
_entity.pdbx_description
1 polymer ?
#
loop_
_entity_poly.entity_id
_entity_poly.type
_entity_poly.pdbx_seq_one_letter_code
_entity_poly.pdbx_strand_id
1 'polypeptide(L)'
;MTGSEPLSLDEEYAMQQSWRNDNDKCTFIVLSKDSDTEIKHSDLHETSRMIGDVNFYLNNTDNPHEAELEVMIAEQEHAGKGVATEVLHLMMQYAVNDIGVDDFVVRIKDTNNASIHIFENKLGFKETERAPVFKEVTLRRRVCDDLKASLNQWTGHANRIKYALE
;
A
#
# COMPACT_ATOMS: atom_id res chain seq x y z
N MET A 1 -0.84 -0.33 -15.82
CA MET A 1 -1.82 -1.22 -16.45
C MET A 1 -1.27 -2.63 -16.32
N THR A 2 -1.91 -3.47 -15.55
CA THR A 2 -1.67 -4.91 -15.50
C THR A 2 -2.13 -5.48 -16.83
N GLY A 3 -1.25 -6.19 -17.54
CA GLY A 3 -1.53 -6.74 -18.88
C GLY A 3 -2.35 -8.03 -18.87
N SER A 4 -3.19 -8.26 -17.86
CA SER A 4 -4.10 -9.39 -17.74
C SER A 4 -5.45 -9.07 -18.39
N GLU A 5 -6.05 -10.07 -19.05
CA GLU A 5 -7.42 -9.95 -19.54
C GLU A 5 -8.38 -9.73 -18.36
N PRO A 6 -9.51 -9.01 -18.57
CA PRO A 6 -10.53 -8.86 -17.56
C PRO A 6 -11.05 -10.22 -17.11
N LEU A 7 -11.09 -10.42 -15.80
CA LEU A 7 -11.65 -11.62 -15.18
C LEU A 7 -13.19 -11.56 -15.23
N SER A 8 -13.83 -12.72 -15.22
CA SER A 8 -15.26 -12.79 -14.94
C SER A 8 -15.53 -12.48 -13.46
N LEU A 9 -16.75 -12.10 -13.12
CA LEU A 9 -17.14 -11.78 -11.75
C LEU A 9 -16.89 -12.93 -10.77
N ASP A 10 -17.14 -14.16 -11.20
CA ASP A 10 -16.90 -15.36 -10.37
C ASP A 10 -15.40 -15.58 -10.12
N GLU A 11 -14.57 -15.33 -11.12
CA GLU A 11 -13.11 -15.38 -10.97
C GLU A 11 -12.58 -14.27 -10.05
N GLU A 12 -13.15 -13.08 -10.15
CA GLU A 12 -12.81 -11.98 -9.22
C GLU A 12 -13.17 -12.31 -7.77
N TYR A 13 -14.35 -12.89 -7.52
CA TYR A 13 -14.74 -13.34 -6.18
C TYR A 13 -13.83 -14.47 -5.66
N ALA A 14 -13.50 -15.44 -6.50
CA ALA A 14 -12.59 -16.51 -6.13
C ALA A 14 -11.18 -15.97 -5.79
N MET A 15 -10.70 -15.03 -6.58
CA MET A 15 -9.42 -14.34 -6.34
C MET A 15 -9.45 -13.54 -5.04
N GLN A 16 -10.51 -12.79 -4.79
CA GLN A 16 -10.68 -12.02 -3.56
C GLN A 16 -10.70 -12.93 -2.33
N GLN A 17 -11.38 -14.07 -2.41
CA GLN A 17 -11.40 -15.06 -1.34
C GLN A 17 -10.00 -15.69 -1.11
N SER A 18 -9.26 -15.95 -2.17
CA SER A 18 -7.86 -16.40 -2.08
C SER A 18 -7.00 -15.37 -1.36
N TRP A 19 -7.07 -14.10 -1.73
CA TRP A 19 -6.32 -13.03 -1.06
C TRP A 19 -6.68 -12.85 0.41
N ARG A 20 -7.96 -13.04 0.75
CA ARG A 20 -8.42 -12.94 2.15
C ARG A 20 -7.84 -14.05 3.03
N ASN A 21 -7.57 -15.21 2.44
CA ASN A 21 -7.04 -16.39 3.15
C ASN A 21 -5.51 -16.48 3.08
N ASP A 22 -4.86 -15.57 2.37
CA ASP A 22 -3.42 -15.51 2.21
C ASP A 22 -2.80 -14.81 3.42
N ASN A 23 -2.06 -15.58 4.23
CA ASN A 23 -1.40 -15.06 5.42
C ASN A 23 -0.18 -14.18 5.11
N ASP A 24 0.33 -14.27 3.88
CA ASP A 24 1.51 -13.55 3.43
C ASP A 24 1.15 -12.25 2.69
N LYS A 25 -0.15 -11.93 2.64
CA LYS A 25 -0.66 -10.72 1.98
C LYS A 25 -1.55 -9.89 2.90
N CYS A 26 -1.38 -8.58 2.86
CA CYS A 26 -2.31 -7.63 3.47
C CYS A 26 -2.72 -6.56 2.45
N THR A 27 -4.03 -6.36 2.30
CA THR A 27 -4.60 -5.37 1.38
C THR A 27 -5.56 -4.45 2.12
N PHE A 28 -5.40 -3.15 1.95
CA PHE A 28 -6.39 -2.15 2.35
C PHE A 28 -6.94 -1.43 1.12
N ILE A 29 -8.26 -1.29 1.06
CA ILE A 29 -8.92 -0.46 0.05
C ILE A 29 -8.87 1.00 0.51
N VAL A 30 -8.48 1.87 -0.40
CA VAL A 30 -8.42 3.31 -0.16
C VAL A 30 -9.74 3.94 -0.56
N LEU A 31 -10.38 4.61 0.40
CA LEU A 31 -11.64 5.33 0.18
C LEU A 31 -11.40 6.83 0.24
N SER A 32 -12.03 7.58 -0.66
CA SER A 32 -12.06 9.04 -0.57
C SER A 32 -12.95 9.47 0.59
N LYS A 33 -12.52 10.50 1.32
CA LYS A 33 -13.33 11.16 2.35
C LYS A 33 -13.83 12.49 1.80
N ASP A 34 -15.14 12.66 1.72
CA ASP A 34 -15.73 13.98 1.49
C ASP A 34 -15.48 14.87 2.71
N SER A 35 -15.13 16.11 2.48
CA SER A 35 -14.41 17.00 3.38
C SER A 35 -15.01 17.22 4.76
N ASP A 36 -16.28 16.89 5.05
CA ASP A 36 -16.95 17.30 6.30
C ASP A 36 -17.88 16.26 6.95
N THR A 37 -17.96 15.05 6.43
CA THR A 37 -18.84 14.02 7.02
C THR A 37 -18.05 12.99 7.82
N GLU A 38 -18.50 12.69 9.06
CA GLU A 38 -18.05 11.49 9.76
C GLU A 38 -18.36 10.28 8.88
N ILE A 39 -17.35 9.43 8.67
CA ILE A 39 -17.52 8.18 7.92
C ILE A 39 -18.44 7.29 8.75
N LYS A 40 -19.64 7.06 8.26
CA LYS A 40 -20.57 6.09 8.85
C LYS A 40 -20.22 4.69 8.35
N HIS A 41 -20.60 3.69 9.12
CA HIS A 41 -20.39 2.27 8.76
C HIS A 41 -21.01 1.92 7.38
N SER A 42 -22.16 2.53 7.03
CA SER A 42 -22.81 2.40 5.71
C SER A 42 -21.93 2.89 4.56
N ASP A 43 -21.07 3.88 4.81
CA ASP A 43 -20.27 4.53 3.77
C ASP A 43 -19.07 3.65 3.34
N LEU A 44 -18.70 2.65 4.15
CA LEU A 44 -17.62 1.72 3.87
C LEU A 44 -17.97 0.73 2.73
N HIS A 45 -19.25 0.56 2.41
CA HIS A 45 -19.72 -0.29 1.32
C HIS A 45 -19.97 0.48 0.01
N GLU A 46 -19.73 1.78 0.02
CA GLU A 46 -19.93 2.63 -1.15
C GLU A 46 -18.78 2.49 -2.12
N THR A 47 -18.97 1.67 -3.15
CA THR A 47 -17.94 1.43 -4.19
C THR A 47 -17.54 2.71 -4.94
N SER A 48 -18.45 3.69 -5.02
CA SER A 48 -18.17 5.01 -5.61
C SER A 48 -17.07 5.80 -4.90
N ARG A 49 -16.74 5.43 -3.66
CA ARG A 49 -15.69 6.06 -2.86
C ARG A 49 -14.35 5.33 -2.93
N MET A 50 -14.30 4.16 -3.55
CA MET A 50 -13.07 3.40 -3.71
C MET A 50 -12.19 4.08 -4.77
N ILE A 51 -11.01 4.53 -4.37
CA ILE A 51 -10.09 5.27 -5.24
C ILE A 51 -8.77 4.56 -5.49
N GLY A 52 -8.54 3.44 -4.81
CA GLY A 52 -7.32 2.66 -4.96
C GLY A 52 -7.16 1.59 -3.90
N ASP A 53 -5.98 1.01 -3.86
CA ASP A 53 -5.57 0.02 -2.87
C ASP A 53 -4.09 0.19 -2.48
N VAL A 54 -3.75 -0.34 -1.32
CA VAL A 54 -2.38 -0.47 -0.86
C VAL A 54 -2.16 -1.86 -0.29
N ASN A 55 -1.05 -2.48 -0.67
CA ASN A 55 -0.73 -3.84 -0.32
C ASN A 55 0.67 -3.94 0.30
N PHE A 56 0.89 -4.98 1.10
CA PHE A 56 2.19 -5.56 1.28
C PHE A 56 2.14 -7.09 1.19
N TYR A 57 3.28 -7.67 0.84
CA TYR A 57 3.50 -9.12 0.73
C TYR A 57 4.69 -9.52 1.58
N LEU A 58 4.55 -10.60 2.36
CA LEU A 58 5.60 -11.22 3.17
C LEU A 58 6.15 -12.47 2.45
N ASN A 59 6.56 -12.30 1.21
CA ASN A 59 6.92 -13.39 0.29
C ASN A 59 8.42 -13.74 0.29
N ASN A 60 9.23 -13.08 1.12
CA ASN A 60 10.65 -13.39 1.25
C ASN A 60 10.90 -14.48 2.30
N THR A 61 11.16 -15.70 1.83
CA THR A 61 11.44 -16.86 2.71
C THR A 61 12.73 -16.72 3.51
N ASP A 62 13.69 -15.92 3.04
CA ASP A 62 14.97 -15.69 3.72
C ASP A 62 14.86 -14.59 4.78
N ASN A 63 13.89 -13.69 4.65
CA ASN A 63 13.56 -12.67 5.63
C ASN A 63 12.03 -12.53 5.79
N PRO A 64 11.42 -13.26 6.71
CA PRO A 64 9.96 -13.23 6.92
C PRO A 64 9.43 -11.89 7.48
N HIS A 65 10.33 -10.98 7.87
CA HIS A 65 9.99 -9.62 8.31
C HIS A 65 10.20 -8.57 7.22
N GLU A 66 10.52 -8.98 5.99
CA GLU A 66 10.56 -8.09 4.83
C GLU A 66 9.18 -7.99 4.19
N ALA A 67 8.71 -6.76 4.00
CA ALA A 67 7.45 -6.49 3.32
C ALA A 67 7.68 -5.82 1.95
N GLU A 68 7.20 -6.44 0.89
CA GLU A 68 7.13 -5.83 -0.44
C GLU A 68 5.88 -4.97 -0.54
N LEU A 69 6.05 -3.66 -0.76
CA LEU A 69 4.95 -2.70 -0.83
C LEU A 69 4.46 -2.52 -2.26
N GLU A 70 3.14 -2.39 -2.39
CA GLU A 70 2.48 -2.00 -3.63
C GLU A 70 1.37 -0.99 -3.33
N VAL A 71 1.20 0.02 -4.19
CA VAL A 71 0.13 1.01 -4.09
C VAL A 71 -0.40 1.36 -5.45
N MET A 72 -1.72 1.44 -5.56
CA MET A 72 -2.41 1.90 -6.76
C MET A 72 -3.47 2.93 -6.40
N ILE A 73 -3.42 4.10 -7.04
CA ILE A 73 -4.52 5.07 -7.04
C ILE A 73 -5.15 5.00 -8.44
N ALA A 74 -6.32 4.38 -8.51
CA ALA A 74 -7.00 4.09 -9.76
C ALA A 74 -7.68 5.32 -10.35
N GLU A 75 -8.23 6.19 -9.48
CA GLU A 75 -8.98 7.37 -9.92
C GLU A 75 -8.02 8.52 -10.22
N GLN A 76 -8.01 8.95 -11.49
CA GLN A 76 -7.09 9.97 -12.00
C GLN A 76 -7.24 11.32 -11.30
N GLU A 77 -8.45 11.66 -10.87
CA GLU A 77 -8.73 12.90 -10.15
C GLU A 77 -8.05 12.97 -8.77
N HIS A 78 -7.68 11.80 -8.19
CA HIS A 78 -6.96 11.69 -6.93
C HIS A 78 -5.44 11.57 -7.11
N ALA A 79 -4.95 11.45 -8.35
CA ALA A 79 -3.53 11.38 -8.64
C ALA A 79 -2.83 12.74 -8.36
N GLY A 80 -1.59 12.68 -7.86
CA GLY A 80 -0.80 13.88 -7.59
C GLY A 80 -1.21 14.70 -6.36
N LYS A 81 -2.27 14.29 -5.65
CA LYS A 81 -2.79 14.98 -4.44
C LYS A 81 -2.16 14.50 -3.13
N GLY A 82 -1.14 13.63 -3.19
CA GLY A 82 -0.45 13.11 -2.00
C GLY A 82 -1.08 11.85 -1.41
N VAL A 83 -2.21 11.37 -1.91
CA VAL A 83 -2.94 10.21 -1.40
C VAL A 83 -2.04 8.96 -1.30
N ALA A 84 -1.28 8.64 -2.36
CA ALA A 84 -0.38 7.49 -2.33
C ALA A 84 0.67 7.59 -1.21
N THR A 85 1.20 8.79 -0.94
CA THR A 85 2.16 9.02 0.14
C THR A 85 1.52 8.83 1.51
N GLU A 86 0.31 9.34 1.70
CA GLU A 86 -0.45 9.21 2.95
C GLU A 86 -0.76 7.74 3.25
N VAL A 87 -1.33 7.01 2.30
CA VAL A 87 -1.70 5.60 2.52
C VAL A 87 -0.48 4.70 2.70
N LEU A 88 0.66 5.00 2.06
CA LEU A 88 1.91 4.29 2.30
C LEU A 88 2.43 4.51 3.72
N HIS A 89 2.35 5.73 4.28
CA HIS A 89 2.73 5.95 5.68
C HIS A 89 1.85 5.14 6.64
N LEU A 90 0.52 5.12 6.40
CA LEU A 90 -0.42 4.35 7.22
C LEU A 90 -0.15 2.84 7.13
N MET A 91 0.08 2.33 5.91
CA MET A 91 0.40 0.92 5.68
C MET A 91 1.72 0.52 6.33
N MET A 92 2.77 1.34 6.15
CA MET A 92 4.08 1.08 6.76
C MET A 92 3.99 1.12 8.29
N GLN A 93 3.23 2.05 8.87
CA GLN A 93 3.02 2.09 10.32
C GLN A 93 2.31 0.82 10.81
N TYR A 94 1.26 0.38 10.13
CA TYR A 94 0.57 -0.86 10.44
C TYR A 94 1.52 -2.06 10.36
N ALA A 95 2.28 -2.18 9.27
CA ALA A 95 3.22 -3.27 9.08
C ALA A 95 4.30 -3.34 10.17
N VAL A 96 4.83 -2.20 10.61
CA VAL A 96 5.83 -2.12 11.68
C VAL A 96 5.22 -2.46 13.04
N ASN A 97 4.08 -1.86 13.39
CA ASN A 97 3.55 -1.92 14.75
C ASN A 97 2.75 -3.19 15.04
N ASP A 98 2.02 -3.71 14.04
CA ASP A 98 1.08 -4.83 14.23
C ASP A 98 1.64 -6.15 13.68
N ILE A 99 2.49 -6.10 12.66
CA ILE A 99 3.02 -7.29 11.99
C ILE A 99 4.49 -7.54 12.36
N GLY A 100 5.23 -6.48 12.74
CA GLY A 100 6.64 -6.58 13.12
C GLY A 100 7.60 -6.56 11.93
N VAL A 101 7.20 -5.92 10.83
CA VAL A 101 8.07 -5.71 9.66
C VAL A 101 9.28 -4.88 10.04
N ASP A 102 10.47 -5.28 9.60
CA ASP A 102 11.74 -4.61 9.86
C ASP A 102 12.49 -4.14 8.59
N ASP A 103 12.03 -4.57 7.43
CA ASP A 103 12.56 -4.10 6.13
C ASP A 103 11.43 -3.95 5.10
N PHE A 104 11.49 -2.90 4.32
CA PHE A 104 10.57 -2.64 3.23
C PHE A 104 11.28 -2.68 1.89
N VAL A 105 10.67 -3.31 0.92
CA VAL A 105 11.13 -3.36 -0.47
C VAL A 105 10.01 -2.92 -1.40
N VAL A 106 10.36 -2.32 -2.51
CA VAL A 106 9.43 -2.02 -3.61
C VAL A 106 10.14 -2.23 -4.95
N ARG A 107 9.43 -2.83 -5.90
CA ARG A 107 9.87 -3.02 -7.28
C ARG A 107 9.05 -2.16 -8.21
N ILE A 108 9.72 -1.29 -8.94
CA ILE A 108 9.07 -0.23 -9.72
C ILE A 108 9.62 -0.29 -11.15
N LYS A 109 8.75 -0.17 -12.15
CA LYS A 109 9.20 0.02 -13.53
C LYS A 109 10.08 1.27 -13.62
N ASP A 110 11.23 1.18 -14.28
CA ASP A 110 12.22 2.25 -14.40
C ASP A 110 11.68 3.51 -15.10
N THR A 111 10.57 3.37 -15.82
CA THR A 111 9.84 4.48 -16.46
C THR A 111 8.81 5.15 -15.54
N ASN A 112 8.49 4.56 -14.38
CA ASN A 112 7.52 5.12 -13.44
C ASN A 112 8.18 6.12 -12.48
N ASN A 113 8.60 7.26 -13.02
CA ASN A 113 9.28 8.32 -12.27
C ASN A 113 8.44 8.85 -11.10
N ALA A 114 7.11 8.82 -11.20
CA ALA A 114 6.23 9.30 -10.14
C ALA A 114 6.34 8.43 -8.89
N SER A 115 6.27 7.11 -9.04
CA SER A 115 6.44 6.18 -7.93
C SER A 115 7.88 6.22 -7.38
N ILE A 116 8.89 6.22 -8.24
CA ILE A 116 10.31 6.34 -7.81
C ILE A 116 10.47 7.61 -6.95
N HIS A 117 9.94 8.75 -7.40
CA HIS A 117 10.00 10.01 -6.64
C HIS A 117 9.34 9.90 -5.26
N ILE A 118 8.17 9.25 -5.16
CA ILE A 118 7.47 9.06 -3.88
C ILE A 118 8.37 8.24 -2.94
N PHE A 119 8.83 7.08 -3.38
CA PHE A 119 9.60 6.19 -2.51
C PHE A 119 10.95 6.78 -2.12
N GLU A 120 11.71 7.35 -3.05
CA GLU A 120 13.03 7.93 -2.75
C GLU A 120 12.92 9.24 -1.97
N ASN A 121 12.13 10.19 -2.47
CA ASN A 121 12.19 11.57 -1.97
C ASN A 121 11.17 11.87 -0.86
N LYS A 122 10.06 11.14 -0.79
CA LYS A 122 9.06 11.32 0.26
C LYS A 122 9.20 10.30 1.39
N LEU A 123 9.49 9.05 1.03
CA LEU A 123 9.55 7.94 1.98
C LEU A 123 11.00 7.54 2.32
N GLY A 124 12.02 8.10 1.65
CA GLY A 124 13.43 7.91 1.96
C GLY A 124 13.98 6.51 1.70
N PHE A 125 13.37 5.79 0.76
CA PHE A 125 13.93 4.53 0.24
C PHE A 125 15.23 4.79 -0.53
N LYS A 126 16.04 3.74 -0.68
CA LYS A 126 17.29 3.79 -1.45
C LYS A 126 17.28 2.73 -2.53
N GLU A 127 17.75 3.10 -3.73
CA GLU A 127 17.96 2.13 -4.80
C GLU A 127 19.04 1.12 -4.36
N THR A 128 18.70 -0.16 -4.44
CA THR A 128 19.61 -1.26 -4.10
C THR A 128 19.93 -2.12 -5.31
N GLU A 129 19.04 -2.14 -6.30
CA GLU A 129 19.24 -2.92 -7.50
C GLU A 129 18.52 -2.25 -8.68
N ARG A 130 19.11 -2.39 -9.87
CA ARG A 130 18.49 -2.02 -11.13
C ARG A 130 18.65 -3.16 -12.12
N ALA A 131 17.53 -3.67 -12.62
CA ALA A 131 17.48 -4.79 -13.55
C ALA A 131 17.08 -4.31 -14.97
N PRO A 132 18.03 -3.94 -15.84
CA PRO A 132 17.73 -3.35 -17.15
C PRO A 132 16.92 -4.27 -18.06
N VAL A 133 17.12 -5.59 -17.94
CA VAL A 133 16.41 -6.61 -18.73
C VAL A 133 14.91 -6.58 -18.42
N PHE A 134 14.55 -6.39 -17.15
CA PHE A 134 13.17 -6.30 -16.67
C PHE A 134 12.64 -4.87 -16.66
N LYS A 135 13.50 -3.87 -16.96
CA LYS A 135 13.20 -2.44 -16.85
C LYS A 135 12.64 -2.10 -15.47
N GLU A 136 13.34 -2.55 -14.42
CA GLU A 136 12.86 -2.47 -13.04
C GLU A 136 13.96 -1.95 -12.12
N VAL A 137 13.53 -1.18 -11.12
CA VAL A 137 14.34 -0.66 -10.04
C VAL A 137 13.81 -1.22 -8.73
N THR A 138 14.69 -1.76 -7.89
CA THR A 138 14.37 -2.19 -6.53
C THR A 138 14.85 -1.12 -5.55
N LEU A 139 13.93 -0.61 -4.75
CA LEU A 139 14.22 0.33 -3.68
C LEU A 139 13.94 -0.34 -2.33
N ARG A 140 14.77 -0.02 -1.32
CA ARG A 140 14.64 -0.58 0.04
C ARG A 140 14.69 0.50 1.11
N ARG A 141 14.02 0.23 2.23
CA ARG A 141 14.13 1.02 3.45
C ARG A 141 14.00 0.14 4.67
N ARG A 142 15.11 0.05 5.42
CA ARG A 142 15.12 -0.64 6.70
C ARG A 142 14.41 0.17 7.78
N VAL A 143 13.70 -0.52 8.66
CA VAL A 143 13.05 0.09 9.82
C VAL A 143 14.11 0.48 10.84
N CYS A 144 14.14 1.75 11.19
CA CYS A 144 15.00 2.34 12.20
C CYS A 144 14.19 3.34 13.05
N ASP A 145 14.79 3.84 14.12
CA ASP A 145 14.11 4.77 15.02
C ASP A 145 13.65 6.05 14.30
N ASP A 146 14.44 6.55 13.35
CA ASP A 146 14.06 7.73 12.55
C ASP A 146 12.81 7.45 11.69
N LEU A 147 12.71 6.26 11.09
CA LEU A 147 11.52 5.88 10.34
C LEU A 147 10.31 5.78 11.25
N LYS A 148 10.44 5.11 12.41
CA LYS A 148 9.35 4.98 13.39
C LYS A 148 8.85 6.35 13.87
N ALA A 149 9.78 7.25 14.17
CA ALA A 149 9.44 8.62 14.57
C ALA A 149 8.71 9.37 13.44
N SER A 150 9.19 9.26 12.21
CA SER A 150 8.55 9.84 11.02
C SER A 150 7.15 9.29 10.79
N LEU A 151 6.97 7.96 10.84
CA LEU A 151 5.66 7.32 10.68
C LEU A 151 4.69 7.83 11.75
N ASN A 152 5.09 7.85 13.03
CA ASN A 152 4.25 8.35 14.12
C ASN A 152 3.86 9.82 13.93
N GLN A 153 4.74 10.64 13.41
CA GLN A 153 4.45 12.05 13.13
C GLN A 153 3.41 12.19 12.01
N TRP A 154 3.57 11.41 10.92
CA TRP A 154 2.67 11.47 9.75
C TRP A 154 1.29 10.88 10.02
N THR A 155 1.21 9.85 10.85
CA THR A 155 -0.03 9.10 11.11
C THR A 155 -0.70 9.44 12.42
N GLY A 156 -0.14 10.37 13.19
CA GLY A 156 -0.66 10.75 14.53
C GLY A 156 -2.09 11.30 14.54
N HIS A 157 -2.62 11.69 13.38
CA HIS A 157 -4.01 12.14 13.21
C HIS A 157 -4.96 10.99 12.81
N ALA A 158 -4.43 9.80 12.49
CA ALA A 158 -5.22 8.68 12.01
C ALA A 158 -5.97 7.99 13.17
N ASN A 159 -7.25 7.77 12.98
CA ASN A 159 -8.08 7.02 13.92
C ASN A 159 -8.30 5.60 13.41
N ARG A 160 -8.04 4.62 14.29
CA ARG A 160 -8.32 3.22 14.02
C ARG A 160 -9.67 2.85 14.63
N ILE A 161 -10.60 2.45 13.79
CA ILE A 161 -11.95 2.02 14.20
C ILE A 161 -12.05 0.51 13.98
N LYS A 162 -12.53 -0.23 14.98
CA LYS A 162 -12.83 -1.66 14.80
C LYS A 162 -14.07 -1.80 13.93
N TYR A 163 -13.95 -2.60 12.88
CA TYR A 163 -15.10 -3.03 12.11
C TYR A 163 -15.89 -4.05 12.94
N ALA A 164 -17.13 -3.73 13.29
CA ALA A 164 -18.06 -4.70 13.86
C ALA A 164 -18.78 -5.40 12.70
N LEU A 165 -18.57 -6.69 12.54
CA LEU A 165 -19.43 -7.52 11.71
C LEU A 165 -20.74 -7.66 12.49
N GLU A 166 -21.82 -7.04 11.99
CA GLU A 166 -23.19 -7.36 12.44
C GLU A 166 -23.64 -8.68 11.84
#